data_4a911603845871a90250a3517fe25396
#
_entry.id   4a911603845871a90250a3517fe25396
#
_cell.length_a   1.000
_cell.length_b   1.000
_cell.length_c   1.000
_cell.angle_alpha   90.00
_cell.angle_beta   90.00
_cell.angle_gamma   90.00
#
_symmetry.space_group_name_H-M   'P 1'
#
loop_
_entity.id
_entity.type
_entity.pdbx_description
1 polymer ?
#
loop_
_entity_poly.entity_id
_entity_poly.type
_entity_poly.pdbx_seq_one_letter_code
_entity_poly.pdbx_strand_id
1 'polypeptide(L)'
;MSFQDPQASPASVDALFADFSACLRAALPGTSGWPTTFAVLVHCNAWIDRLAAARALITDVERERVDRQRRPRDREMHALAYAFHRMAVACAMGLPPSGVPLVRDAMGCPRLPGTPWHTSLSHADGAVALALSLDGPVGIDLEARARASMLPDLVASMCTPAERRRLPGETADRGPGLLELWVRKEALLKATGQGMSIEMTAIEAPPDAWLPLPGDGRDIRIRMLEAGPAHVAALASMAPGAPVTFAWLAPAATPRA
;
A
#
# COMPACT_ATOMS: atom_id res chain seq x y z
N MET A 1 -2.63 -24.23 -25.89
CA MET A 1 -1.64 -24.83 -24.96
C MET A 1 -1.79 -24.11 -23.63
N SER A 2 -2.45 -24.76 -22.67
CA SER A 2 -2.58 -24.24 -21.30
C SER A 2 -1.22 -24.40 -20.61
N PHE A 3 -0.56 -23.29 -20.33
CA PHE A 3 0.56 -23.29 -19.40
C PHE A 3 -0.01 -23.64 -18.02
N GLN A 4 0.21 -24.88 -17.58
CA GLN A 4 0.06 -25.22 -16.17
C GLN A 4 1.23 -24.54 -15.45
N ASP A 5 0.93 -23.47 -14.68
CA ASP A 5 1.87 -22.90 -13.72
C ASP A 5 2.31 -24.05 -12.78
N PRO A 6 3.61 -24.24 -12.55
CA PRO A 6 4.07 -25.22 -11.59
C PRO A 6 3.50 -24.85 -10.22
N GLN A 7 2.64 -25.70 -9.67
CA GLN A 7 2.06 -25.50 -8.34
C GLN A 7 3.21 -25.48 -7.32
N ALA A 8 3.38 -24.34 -6.65
CA ALA A 8 4.37 -24.24 -5.58
C ALA A 8 4.02 -25.22 -4.46
N SER A 9 5.05 -25.90 -3.92
CA SER A 9 4.86 -26.79 -2.79
C SER A 9 4.49 -26.02 -1.51
N PRO A 10 3.75 -26.60 -0.56
CA PRO A 10 3.50 -26.00 0.75
C PRO A 10 4.78 -25.51 1.42
N ALA A 11 5.88 -26.26 1.35
CA ALA A 11 7.18 -25.88 1.90
C ALA A 11 7.73 -24.57 1.30
N SER A 12 7.45 -24.26 0.03
CA SER A 12 7.86 -23.00 -0.59
C SER A 12 7.02 -21.80 -0.13
N VAL A 13 5.74 -22.01 0.22
CA VAL A 13 4.87 -20.99 0.82
C VAL A 13 5.30 -20.68 2.25
N ASP A 14 5.60 -21.71 3.04
CA ASP A 14 6.09 -21.54 4.42
C ASP A 14 7.44 -20.81 4.44
N ALA A 15 8.34 -21.15 3.51
CA ALA A 15 9.63 -20.46 3.37
C ALA A 15 9.45 -18.99 2.99
N LEU A 16 8.55 -18.67 2.05
CA LEU A 16 8.23 -17.29 1.69
C LEU A 16 7.71 -16.52 2.91
N PHE A 17 6.78 -17.09 3.68
CA PHE A 17 6.22 -16.44 4.85
C PHE A 17 7.27 -16.26 5.96
N ALA A 18 8.13 -17.24 6.18
CA ALA A 18 9.23 -17.14 7.14
C ALA A 18 10.22 -16.03 6.77
N ASP A 19 10.67 -15.98 5.51
CA ASP A 19 11.56 -14.94 4.99
C ASP A 19 10.94 -13.55 5.15
N PHE A 20 9.68 -13.39 4.71
CA PHE A 20 8.97 -12.12 4.81
C PHE A 20 8.79 -11.69 6.28
N SER A 21 8.41 -12.61 7.16
CA SER A 21 8.22 -12.34 8.59
C SER A 21 9.52 -11.90 9.27
N ALA A 22 10.63 -12.54 8.92
CA ALA A 22 11.95 -12.17 9.44
C ALA A 22 12.34 -10.75 8.99
N CYS A 23 12.16 -10.42 7.71
CA CYS A 23 12.41 -9.08 7.19
C CYS A 23 11.53 -8.02 7.86
N LEU A 24 10.24 -8.33 8.03
CA LEU A 24 9.29 -7.42 8.66
C LEU A 24 9.66 -7.13 10.13
N ARG A 25 10.03 -8.17 10.90
CA ARG A 25 10.49 -8.02 12.29
C ARG A 25 11.78 -7.22 12.40
N ALA A 26 12.72 -7.43 11.49
CA ALA A 26 13.98 -6.69 11.46
C ALA A 26 13.78 -5.21 11.13
N ALA A 27 12.83 -4.91 10.23
CA ALA A 27 12.53 -3.56 9.76
C ALA A 27 11.66 -2.74 10.74
N LEU A 28 10.84 -3.40 11.56
CA LEU A 28 9.94 -2.79 12.54
C LEU A 28 10.33 -3.21 13.97
N PRO A 29 11.45 -2.70 14.49
CA PRO A 29 11.91 -3.10 15.81
C PRO A 29 10.93 -2.62 16.88
N GLY A 30 10.39 -3.57 17.65
CA GLY A 30 9.52 -3.33 18.79
C GLY A 30 9.96 -4.20 19.96
N THR A 31 9.92 -3.66 21.16
CA THR A 31 10.40 -4.36 22.39
C THR A 31 9.40 -5.40 22.92
N SER A 32 8.12 -5.33 22.54
CA SER A 32 7.06 -6.19 23.11
C SER A 32 5.89 -6.51 22.16
N GLY A 33 6.02 -6.29 20.87
CA GLY A 33 4.93 -6.56 19.91
C GLY A 33 5.05 -5.74 18.63
N TRP A 34 4.03 -5.81 17.80
CA TRP A 34 3.93 -4.97 16.61
C TRP A 34 3.52 -3.54 17.00
N PRO A 35 4.03 -2.50 16.30
CA PRO A 35 3.51 -1.14 16.44
C PRO A 35 2.00 -1.11 16.19
N THR A 36 1.25 -0.28 16.91
CA THR A 36 -0.19 -0.14 16.71
C THR A 36 -0.54 0.41 15.33
N THR A 37 0.35 1.23 14.76
CA THR A 37 0.26 1.70 13.37
C THR A 37 1.65 1.63 12.73
N PHE A 38 1.74 0.98 11.58
CA PHE A 38 2.97 0.89 10.80
C PHE A 38 2.70 0.87 9.29
N ALA A 39 3.72 1.25 8.54
CA ALA A 39 3.73 1.14 7.08
C ALA A 39 5.04 0.53 6.60
N VAL A 40 4.98 -0.27 5.54
CA VAL A 40 6.16 -0.86 4.91
C VAL A 40 6.08 -0.72 3.40
N LEU A 41 7.24 -0.54 2.79
CA LEU A 41 7.43 -0.61 1.35
C LEU A 41 8.23 -1.87 1.00
N VAL A 42 7.87 -2.51 -0.11
CA VAL A 42 8.52 -3.74 -0.58
C VAL A 42 8.89 -3.57 -2.05
N HIS A 43 10.17 -3.80 -2.39
CA HIS A 43 10.59 -3.88 -3.79
C HIS A 43 10.27 -5.26 -4.36
N CYS A 44 9.31 -5.36 -5.28
CA CYS A 44 8.85 -6.63 -5.82
C CYS A 44 9.94 -7.40 -6.58
N ASN A 45 10.82 -6.70 -7.28
CA ASN A 45 11.91 -7.34 -8.04
C ASN A 45 12.84 -8.18 -7.15
N ALA A 46 12.99 -7.80 -5.87
CA ALA A 46 13.80 -8.56 -4.91
C ALA A 46 13.13 -9.88 -4.45
N TRP A 47 11.86 -10.09 -4.82
CA TRP A 47 11.06 -11.26 -4.45
C TRP A 47 10.52 -12.02 -5.66
N ILE A 48 10.98 -11.71 -6.87
CA ILE A 48 10.42 -12.26 -8.10
C ILE A 48 10.62 -13.79 -8.21
N ASP A 49 11.69 -14.31 -7.65
CA ASP A 49 11.97 -15.74 -7.54
C ASP A 49 10.98 -16.48 -6.61
N ARG A 50 10.23 -15.77 -5.80
CA ARG A 50 9.18 -16.29 -4.90
C ARG A 50 7.77 -16.17 -5.49
N LEU A 51 7.63 -15.75 -6.75
CA LEU A 51 6.33 -15.48 -7.38
C LEU A 51 5.40 -16.70 -7.35
N ALA A 52 5.91 -17.90 -7.60
CA ALA A 52 5.12 -19.13 -7.57
C ALA A 52 4.52 -19.38 -6.17
N ALA A 53 5.32 -19.19 -5.11
CA ALA A 53 4.85 -19.30 -3.73
C ALA A 53 3.84 -18.19 -3.38
N ALA A 54 4.06 -16.96 -3.86
CA ALA A 54 3.14 -15.85 -3.69
C ALA A 54 1.77 -16.14 -4.34
N ARG A 55 1.76 -16.69 -5.57
CA ARG A 55 0.52 -17.10 -6.26
C ARG A 55 -0.23 -18.23 -5.54
N ALA A 56 0.49 -19.16 -4.92
CA ALA A 56 -0.12 -20.24 -4.13
C ALA A 56 -0.71 -19.74 -2.80
N LEU A 57 -0.18 -18.64 -2.25
CA LEU A 57 -0.60 -18.08 -0.96
C LEU A 57 -1.89 -17.25 -1.05
N ILE A 58 -2.15 -16.60 -2.19
CA ILE A 58 -3.34 -15.77 -2.39
C ILE A 58 -4.61 -16.61 -2.61
N THR A 59 -5.77 -16.04 -2.26
CA THR A 59 -7.07 -16.69 -2.42
C THR A 59 -7.48 -16.82 -3.90
N ASP A 60 -8.48 -17.68 -4.19
CA ASP A 60 -9.03 -17.81 -5.55
C ASP A 60 -9.58 -16.47 -6.07
N VAL A 61 -10.27 -15.70 -5.23
CA VAL A 61 -10.78 -14.37 -5.59
C VAL A 61 -9.65 -13.39 -5.94
N GLU A 62 -8.54 -13.46 -5.22
CA GLU A 62 -7.36 -12.64 -5.51
C GLU A 62 -6.66 -13.13 -6.78
N ARG A 63 -6.56 -14.44 -7.02
CA ARG A 63 -6.04 -15.01 -8.28
C ARG A 63 -6.85 -14.57 -9.50
N GLU A 64 -8.17 -14.62 -9.43
CA GLU A 64 -9.02 -14.12 -10.50
C GLU A 64 -8.78 -12.63 -10.81
N ARG A 65 -8.53 -11.81 -9.80
CA ARG A 65 -8.19 -10.39 -10.00
C ARG A 65 -6.81 -10.21 -10.65
N VAL A 66 -5.83 -11.02 -10.26
CA VAL A 66 -4.51 -11.09 -10.87
C VAL A 66 -4.62 -11.46 -12.34
N ASP A 67 -5.37 -12.51 -12.66
CA ASP A 67 -5.46 -13.06 -14.01
C ASP A 67 -6.23 -12.13 -14.99
N ARG A 68 -7.08 -11.23 -14.46
CA ARG A 68 -7.71 -10.16 -15.27
C ARG A 68 -6.75 -9.08 -15.74
N GLN A 69 -5.54 -8.99 -15.18
CA GLN A 69 -4.54 -8.02 -15.63
C GLN A 69 -4.04 -8.40 -17.03
N ARG A 70 -3.99 -7.41 -17.93
CA ARG A 70 -3.64 -7.64 -19.35
C ARG A 70 -2.17 -7.99 -19.54
N ARG A 71 -1.27 -7.29 -18.81
CA ARG A 71 0.18 -7.44 -18.98
C ARG A 71 0.72 -8.47 -17.99
N PRO A 72 1.64 -9.36 -18.41
CA PRO A 72 2.28 -10.32 -17.49
C PRO A 72 2.91 -9.67 -16.26
N ARG A 73 3.65 -8.57 -16.46
CA ARG A 73 4.26 -7.81 -15.35
C ARG A 73 3.25 -7.29 -14.33
N ASP A 74 2.07 -6.87 -14.78
CA ASP A 74 1.02 -6.40 -13.87
C ASP A 74 0.46 -7.58 -13.07
N ARG A 75 0.34 -8.77 -13.68
CA ARG A 75 -0.06 -10.01 -12.96
C ARG A 75 0.95 -10.39 -11.88
N GLU A 76 2.24 -10.36 -12.21
CA GLU A 76 3.32 -10.65 -11.26
C GLU A 76 3.28 -9.67 -10.07
N MET A 77 3.17 -8.38 -10.37
CA MET A 77 3.08 -7.32 -9.38
C MET A 77 1.87 -7.49 -8.45
N HIS A 78 0.67 -7.74 -9.00
CA HIS A 78 -0.53 -7.91 -8.19
C HIS A 78 -0.46 -9.18 -7.33
N ALA A 79 0.10 -10.29 -7.85
CA ALA A 79 0.28 -11.51 -7.08
C ALA A 79 1.19 -11.28 -5.87
N LEU A 80 2.34 -10.64 -6.07
CA LEU A 80 3.25 -10.28 -4.99
C LEU A 80 2.59 -9.30 -4.01
N ALA A 81 1.90 -8.27 -4.50
CA ALA A 81 1.23 -7.28 -3.67
C ALA A 81 0.19 -7.91 -2.74
N TYR A 82 -0.65 -8.81 -3.26
CA TYR A 82 -1.65 -9.50 -2.45
C TYR A 82 -1.03 -10.48 -1.46
N ALA A 83 0.02 -11.21 -1.86
CA ALA A 83 0.76 -12.10 -0.97
C ALA A 83 1.42 -11.31 0.18
N PHE A 84 2.14 -10.23 -0.11
CA PHE A 84 2.76 -9.38 0.92
C PHE A 84 1.71 -8.79 1.86
N HIS A 85 0.58 -8.34 1.32
CA HIS A 85 -0.50 -7.81 2.14
C HIS A 85 -1.02 -8.87 3.13
N ARG A 86 -1.32 -10.06 2.64
CA ARG A 86 -1.77 -11.18 3.46
C ARG A 86 -0.74 -11.58 4.52
N MET A 87 0.54 -11.63 4.15
CA MET A 87 1.63 -11.95 5.08
C MET A 87 1.82 -10.87 6.14
N ALA A 88 1.75 -9.58 5.78
CA ALA A 88 1.85 -8.50 6.74
C ALA A 88 0.72 -8.54 7.79
N VAL A 89 -0.52 -8.78 7.32
CA VAL A 89 -1.68 -8.96 8.23
C VAL A 89 -1.50 -10.21 9.10
N ALA A 90 -1.05 -11.33 8.52
CA ALA A 90 -0.77 -12.57 9.26
C ALA A 90 0.23 -12.35 10.39
N CYS A 91 1.33 -11.65 10.11
CA CYS A 91 2.33 -11.28 11.10
C CYS A 91 1.73 -10.42 12.23
N ALA A 92 0.99 -9.36 11.88
CA ALA A 92 0.39 -8.45 12.85
C ALA A 92 -0.64 -9.13 13.76
N MET A 93 -1.39 -10.09 13.22
CA MET A 93 -2.43 -10.83 13.96
C MET A 93 -1.93 -12.11 14.62
N GLY A 94 -0.69 -12.55 14.36
CA GLY A 94 -0.17 -13.82 14.85
C GLY A 94 -0.90 -15.05 14.28
N LEU A 95 -1.38 -14.94 13.02
CA LEU A 95 -2.11 -15.99 12.31
C LEU A 95 -1.28 -16.58 11.16
N PRO A 96 -1.57 -17.80 10.72
CA PRO A 96 -1.04 -18.29 9.45
C PRO A 96 -1.68 -17.48 8.30
N PRO A 97 -0.98 -17.25 7.16
CA PRO A 97 -1.52 -16.47 6.04
C PRO A 97 -2.86 -16.99 5.49
N SER A 98 -3.10 -18.29 5.57
CA SER A 98 -4.37 -18.92 5.16
C SER A 98 -5.54 -18.60 6.11
N GLY A 99 -5.25 -18.26 7.37
CA GLY A 99 -6.24 -17.94 8.41
C GLY A 99 -6.59 -16.45 8.49
N VAL A 100 -5.97 -15.61 7.66
CA VAL A 100 -6.20 -14.16 7.68
C VAL A 100 -7.59 -13.83 7.11
N PRO A 101 -8.45 -13.09 7.86
CA PRO A 101 -9.81 -12.72 7.39
C PRO A 101 -9.78 -11.52 6.43
N LEU A 102 -8.78 -11.46 5.54
CA LEU A 102 -8.63 -10.39 4.57
C LEU A 102 -9.56 -10.62 3.39
N VAL A 103 -10.53 -9.72 3.24
CA VAL A 103 -11.47 -9.69 2.13
C VAL A 103 -11.40 -8.34 1.41
N ARG A 104 -12.00 -8.25 0.23
CA ARG A 104 -12.18 -6.98 -0.47
C ARG A 104 -13.66 -6.72 -0.65
N ASP A 105 -14.08 -5.51 -0.31
CA ASP A 105 -15.46 -5.09 -0.53
C ASP A 105 -15.77 -4.88 -2.03
N ALA A 106 -17.01 -4.49 -2.33
CA ALA A 106 -17.47 -4.28 -3.71
C ALA A 106 -16.67 -3.20 -4.44
N MET A 107 -16.09 -2.23 -3.72
CA MET A 107 -15.22 -1.19 -4.26
C MET A 107 -13.75 -1.64 -4.40
N GLY A 108 -13.42 -2.87 -3.97
CA GLY A 108 -12.07 -3.41 -4.00
C GLY A 108 -11.20 -3.02 -2.80
N CYS A 109 -11.75 -2.28 -1.82
CA CYS A 109 -11.02 -1.89 -0.62
C CYS A 109 -10.76 -3.11 0.28
N PRO A 110 -9.55 -3.29 0.80
CA PRO A 110 -9.24 -4.37 1.73
C PRO A 110 -9.92 -4.14 3.08
N ARG A 111 -10.49 -5.22 3.64
CA ARG A 111 -11.18 -5.22 4.93
C ARG A 111 -10.74 -6.41 5.77
N LEU A 112 -10.76 -6.25 7.08
CA LEU A 112 -10.45 -7.27 8.08
C LEU A 112 -11.66 -7.46 9.01
N PRO A 113 -12.77 -8.06 8.55
CA PRO A 113 -13.99 -8.18 9.32
C PRO A 113 -13.75 -8.97 10.62
N GLY A 114 -14.42 -8.54 11.70
CA GLY A 114 -14.32 -9.18 13.01
C GLY A 114 -13.00 -8.91 13.75
N THR A 115 -12.18 -7.97 13.28
CA THR A 115 -10.92 -7.60 13.93
C THR A 115 -10.85 -6.09 14.19
N PRO A 116 -10.02 -5.63 15.14
CA PRO A 116 -9.78 -4.20 15.35
C PRO A 116 -8.79 -3.60 14.34
N TRP A 117 -8.20 -4.41 13.46
CA TRP A 117 -7.20 -3.96 12.50
C TRP A 117 -7.82 -3.29 11.28
N HIS A 118 -7.24 -2.17 10.90
CA HIS A 118 -7.45 -1.50 9.61
C HIS A 118 -6.23 -1.72 8.73
N THR A 119 -6.44 -1.76 7.41
CA THR A 119 -5.36 -2.02 6.48
C THR A 119 -5.55 -1.30 5.15
N SER A 120 -4.44 -0.98 4.50
CA SER A 120 -4.43 -0.35 3.18
C SER A 120 -3.26 -0.87 2.36
N LEU A 121 -3.45 -0.90 1.03
CA LEU A 121 -2.49 -1.38 0.05
C LEU A 121 -2.41 -0.39 -1.11
N SER A 122 -1.20 -0.10 -1.56
CA SER A 122 -0.91 0.54 -2.86
C SER A 122 0.25 -0.15 -3.55
N HIS A 123 0.36 -0.02 -4.86
CA HIS A 123 1.49 -0.52 -5.62
C HIS A 123 1.72 0.33 -6.87
N ALA A 124 2.97 0.56 -7.21
CA ALA A 124 3.38 1.29 -8.41
C ALA A 124 4.77 0.84 -8.83
N ASP A 125 4.94 0.62 -10.14
CA ASP A 125 6.22 0.41 -10.84
C ASP A 125 7.29 -0.37 -10.05
N GLY A 126 6.98 -1.62 -9.70
CA GLY A 126 7.92 -2.52 -9.04
C GLY A 126 7.97 -2.41 -7.51
N ALA A 127 7.11 -1.60 -6.90
CA ALA A 127 7.03 -1.48 -5.46
C ALA A 127 5.59 -1.63 -4.93
N VAL A 128 5.49 -2.09 -3.69
CA VAL A 128 4.24 -2.23 -2.93
C VAL A 128 4.36 -1.45 -1.63
N ALA A 129 3.31 -0.73 -1.27
CA ALA A 129 3.16 -0.06 0.02
C ALA A 129 2.00 -0.68 0.80
N LEU A 130 2.23 -1.00 2.05
CA LEU A 130 1.28 -1.61 2.97
C LEU A 130 1.18 -0.76 4.22
N ALA A 131 -0.02 -0.61 4.75
CA ALA A 131 -0.24 0.01 6.06
C ALA A 131 -1.23 -0.82 6.87
N LEU A 132 -0.95 -0.94 8.17
CA LEU A 132 -1.82 -1.56 9.16
C LEU A 132 -1.95 -0.65 10.38
N SER A 133 -3.14 -0.63 11.00
CA SER A 133 -3.41 0.20 12.17
C SER A 133 -4.46 -0.41 13.09
N LEU A 134 -4.21 -0.32 14.40
CA LEU A 134 -5.19 -0.53 15.49
C LEU A 134 -5.81 0.78 15.98
N ASP A 135 -5.19 1.92 15.61
CA ASP A 135 -5.63 3.24 16.06
C ASP A 135 -6.84 3.79 15.27
N GLY A 136 -7.26 3.07 14.22
CA GLY A 136 -8.40 3.43 13.37
C GLY A 136 -8.07 3.37 11.89
N PRO A 137 -8.93 3.95 11.05
CA PRO A 137 -8.76 4.00 9.61
C PRO A 137 -7.35 4.42 9.17
N VAL A 138 -6.84 3.73 8.16
CA VAL A 138 -5.53 3.97 7.58
C VAL A 138 -5.59 3.88 6.07
N GLY A 139 -4.87 4.76 5.39
CA GLY A 139 -4.72 4.75 3.94
C GLY A 139 -3.29 5.00 3.53
N ILE A 140 -2.78 4.26 2.57
CA ILE A 140 -1.44 4.44 2.00
C ILE A 140 -1.55 4.54 0.49
N ASP A 141 -0.80 5.47 -0.08
CA ASP A 141 -0.64 5.55 -1.53
C ASP A 141 0.83 5.65 -1.92
N LEU A 142 1.15 5.05 -3.06
CA LEU A 142 2.48 4.96 -3.64
C LEU A 142 2.36 5.15 -5.15
N GLU A 143 3.19 6.05 -5.70
CA GLU A 143 3.25 6.31 -7.13
C GLU A 143 4.69 6.41 -7.62
N ALA A 144 4.92 6.04 -8.88
CA ALA A 144 6.21 6.27 -9.52
C ALA A 144 6.41 7.76 -9.83
N ARG A 145 7.61 8.30 -9.55
CA ARG A 145 7.93 9.71 -9.86
C ARG A 145 7.76 10.03 -11.36
N ALA A 146 7.97 9.06 -12.24
CA ALA A 146 7.75 9.22 -13.68
C ALA A 146 6.31 9.65 -14.04
N ARG A 147 5.32 9.35 -13.18
CA ARG A 147 3.92 9.78 -13.38
C ARG A 147 3.73 11.30 -13.27
N ALA A 148 4.66 12.02 -12.66
CA ALA A 148 4.58 13.46 -12.47
C ALA A 148 4.29 14.23 -13.78
N SER A 149 4.85 13.78 -14.90
CA SER A 149 4.66 14.41 -16.22
C SER A 149 3.22 14.39 -16.74
N MET A 150 2.39 13.48 -16.24
CA MET A 150 0.98 13.31 -16.68
C MET A 150 0.00 14.12 -15.82
N LEU A 151 0.40 14.58 -14.64
CA LEU A 151 -0.52 15.20 -13.67
C LEU A 151 -0.96 16.63 -14.01
N PRO A 152 -0.19 17.44 -14.75
CA PRO A 152 -0.68 18.76 -15.19
C PRO A 152 -2.01 18.72 -15.94
N ASP A 153 -2.28 17.66 -16.70
CA ASP A 153 -3.54 17.46 -17.42
C ASP A 153 -4.72 17.11 -16.49
N LEU A 154 -4.44 16.65 -15.26
CA LEU A 154 -5.44 16.23 -14.28
C LEU A 154 -5.81 17.30 -13.25
N VAL A 155 -5.22 18.51 -13.32
CA VAL A 155 -5.47 19.61 -12.36
C VAL A 155 -6.96 19.88 -12.16
N ALA A 156 -7.74 19.85 -13.26
CA ALA A 156 -9.17 20.13 -13.19
C ALA A 156 -9.97 19.08 -12.41
N SER A 157 -9.55 17.82 -12.43
CA SER A 157 -10.23 16.70 -11.78
C SER A 157 -9.69 16.36 -10.38
N MET A 158 -8.50 16.86 -10.04
CA MET A 158 -7.87 16.51 -8.76
C MET A 158 -7.74 17.66 -7.74
N CYS A 159 -7.61 18.91 -8.22
CA CYS A 159 -7.33 20.05 -7.34
C CYS A 159 -8.59 20.82 -6.95
N THR A 160 -8.70 21.18 -5.67
CA THR A 160 -9.68 22.15 -5.19
C THR A 160 -9.39 23.54 -5.79
N PRO A 161 -10.33 24.49 -5.77
CA PRO A 161 -10.07 25.87 -6.18
C PRO A 161 -8.93 26.53 -5.40
N ALA A 162 -8.78 26.21 -4.11
CA ALA A 162 -7.70 26.75 -3.28
C ALA A 162 -6.33 26.17 -3.65
N GLU A 163 -6.25 24.87 -3.90
CA GLU A 163 -5.02 24.23 -4.36
C GLU A 163 -4.58 24.74 -5.72
N ARG A 164 -5.52 24.93 -6.67
CA ARG A 164 -5.20 25.52 -7.99
C ARG A 164 -4.57 26.89 -7.90
N ARG A 165 -5.03 27.74 -6.98
CA ARG A 165 -4.46 29.09 -6.76
C ARG A 165 -3.03 29.05 -6.23
N ARG A 166 -2.62 27.97 -5.59
CA ARG A 166 -1.27 27.77 -5.02
C ARG A 166 -0.29 27.11 -5.98
N LEU A 167 -0.76 26.66 -7.16
CA LEU A 167 0.13 26.03 -8.14
C LEU A 167 1.12 27.05 -8.74
N PRO A 168 2.36 26.65 -9.04
CA PRO A 168 3.32 27.48 -9.77
C PRO A 168 2.74 27.98 -11.11
N GLY A 169 3.19 29.12 -11.58
CA GLY A 169 2.71 29.71 -12.82
C GLY A 169 2.99 28.83 -14.06
N GLU A 170 4.19 28.27 -14.14
CA GLU A 170 4.58 27.42 -15.26
C GLU A 170 4.11 25.98 -15.13
N THR A 171 3.54 25.43 -16.20
CA THR A 171 2.93 24.09 -16.20
C THR A 171 4.00 22.99 -16.02
N ALA A 172 5.20 23.17 -16.59
CA ALA A 172 6.28 22.20 -16.53
C ALA A 172 6.77 21.90 -15.09
N ASP A 173 6.71 22.92 -14.21
CA ASP A 173 7.19 22.79 -12.82
C ASP A 173 6.15 22.19 -11.86
N ARG A 174 4.91 21.98 -12.34
CA ARG A 174 3.81 21.53 -11.48
C ARG A 174 3.84 20.05 -11.17
N GLY A 175 4.41 19.24 -12.05
CA GLY A 175 4.33 17.78 -12.00
C GLY A 175 4.70 17.15 -10.65
N PRO A 176 5.88 17.43 -10.09
CA PRO A 176 6.28 16.86 -8.79
C PRO A 176 5.34 17.22 -7.64
N GLY A 177 4.97 18.50 -7.51
CA GLY A 177 4.05 18.98 -6.48
C GLY A 177 2.63 18.40 -6.62
N LEU A 178 2.16 18.24 -7.87
CA LEU A 178 0.89 17.58 -8.16
C LEU A 178 0.93 16.09 -7.81
N LEU A 179 2.07 15.41 -8.02
CA LEU A 179 2.23 14.01 -7.64
C LEU A 179 2.18 13.82 -6.13
N GLU A 180 2.83 14.71 -5.37
CA GLU A 180 2.74 14.71 -3.92
C GLU A 180 1.31 14.98 -3.42
N LEU A 181 0.60 15.92 -4.06
CA LEU A 181 -0.81 16.17 -3.76
C LEU A 181 -1.68 14.95 -4.09
N TRP A 182 -1.44 14.30 -5.23
CA TRP A 182 -2.14 13.09 -5.66
C TRP A 182 -2.03 11.99 -4.60
N VAL A 183 -0.82 11.60 -4.21
CA VAL A 183 -0.62 10.50 -3.24
C VAL A 183 -1.22 10.84 -1.87
N ARG A 184 -1.21 12.11 -1.45
CA ARG A 184 -1.87 12.53 -0.20
C ARG A 184 -3.39 12.37 -0.28
N LYS A 185 -4.02 12.79 -1.37
CA LYS A 185 -5.47 12.64 -1.58
C LYS A 185 -5.88 11.19 -1.68
N GLU A 186 -5.13 10.38 -2.46
CA GLU A 186 -5.38 8.94 -2.56
C GLU A 186 -5.23 8.24 -1.21
N ALA A 187 -4.20 8.56 -0.43
CA ALA A 187 -4.05 8.00 0.92
C ALA A 187 -5.24 8.38 1.82
N LEU A 188 -5.69 9.64 1.78
CA LEU A 188 -6.86 10.08 2.53
C LEU A 188 -8.13 9.35 2.09
N LEU A 189 -8.38 9.26 0.79
CA LEU A 189 -9.54 8.55 0.22
C LEU A 189 -9.53 7.06 0.56
N LYS A 190 -8.37 6.40 0.51
CA LYS A 190 -8.22 5.00 0.94
C LYS A 190 -8.55 4.83 2.42
N ALA A 191 -8.18 5.78 3.27
CA ALA A 191 -8.52 5.74 4.70
C ALA A 191 -10.03 5.83 4.94
N THR A 192 -10.79 6.58 4.12
CA THR A 192 -12.26 6.62 4.23
C THR A 192 -12.91 5.27 3.94
N GLY A 193 -12.24 4.43 3.15
CA GLY A 193 -12.79 3.18 2.66
C GLY A 193 -13.97 3.33 1.70
N GLN A 194 -14.25 4.54 1.23
CA GLN A 194 -15.34 4.84 0.29
C GLN A 194 -14.89 4.83 -1.17
N GLY A 195 -13.59 4.61 -1.42
CA GLY A 195 -13.03 4.58 -2.76
C GLY A 195 -13.26 5.90 -3.51
N MET A 196 -13.59 5.81 -4.81
CA MET A 196 -13.82 6.97 -5.68
C MET A 196 -15.21 7.63 -5.52
N SER A 197 -15.98 7.31 -4.48
CA SER A 197 -17.27 7.97 -4.24
C SER A 197 -17.13 9.42 -3.74
N ILE A 198 -15.94 9.79 -3.30
CA ILE A 198 -15.60 11.17 -2.92
C ILE A 198 -14.72 11.77 -4.02
N GLU A 199 -15.13 12.90 -4.58
CA GLU A 199 -14.35 13.60 -5.59
C GLU A 199 -13.10 14.25 -4.96
N MET A 200 -11.95 14.09 -5.61
CA MET A 200 -10.70 14.72 -5.18
C MET A 200 -10.79 16.24 -5.09
N THR A 201 -11.61 16.86 -5.94
CA THR A 201 -11.84 18.31 -5.95
C THR A 201 -12.62 18.82 -4.74
N ALA A 202 -13.24 17.94 -3.96
CA ALA A 202 -14.03 18.28 -2.77
C ALA A 202 -13.21 18.26 -1.47
N ILE A 203 -11.99 17.72 -1.49
CA ILE A 203 -11.15 17.56 -0.30
C ILE A 203 -9.80 18.23 -0.47
N GLU A 204 -9.30 18.92 0.55
CA GLU A 204 -7.90 19.40 0.61
C GLU A 204 -7.03 18.38 1.34
N ALA A 205 -5.78 18.22 0.90
CA ALA A 205 -4.81 17.32 1.49
C ALA A 205 -3.45 18.01 1.73
N PRO A 206 -3.40 19.01 2.63
CA PRO A 206 -2.14 19.67 2.98
C PRO A 206 -1.18 18.65 3.64
N PRO A 207 0.16 18.82 3.46
CA PRO A 207 1.13 17.93 4.10
C PRO A 207 1.17 18.15 5.61
N ASP A 208 1.40 17.06 6.35
CA ASP A 208 1.60 17.05 7.80
C ASP A 208 0.49 17.68 8.65
N ALA A 209 -0.70 17.83 8.10
CA ALA A 209 -1.85 18.40 8.79
C ALA A 209 -2.76 17.33 9.38
N TRP A 210 -3.42 17.68 10.47
CA TRP A 210 -4.58 16.98 10.98
C TRP A 210 -5.84 17.49 10.27
N LEU A 211 -6.66 16.58 9.78
CA LEU A 211 -7.87 16.88 9.03
C LEU A 211 -9.00 15.98 9.52
N PRO A 212 -10.26 16.46 9.51
CA PRO A 212 -11.38 15.56 9.73
C PRO A 212 -11.45 14.53 8.59
N LEU A 213 -11.52 13.25 8.94
CA LEU A 213 -11.71 12.18 7.96
C LEU A 213 -13.12 12.28 7.36
N PRO A 214 -13.25 12.43 6.03
CA PRO A 214 -14.55 12.50 5.38
C PRO A 214 -15.43 11.29 5.72
N GLY A 215 -16.66 11.54 6.20
CA GLY A 215 -17.63 10.51 6.56
C GLY A 215 -17.46 9.87 7.94
N ASP A 216 -16.34 10.12 8.63
CA ASP A 216 -16.07 9.60 10.00
C ASP A 216 -16.06 10.74 11.03
N GLY A 217 -15.53 11.90 10.65
CA GLY A 217 -15.43 13.10 11.50
C GLY A 217 -14.30 13.08 12.53
N ARG A 218 -13.60 11.95 12.72
CA ARG A 218 -12.39 11.88 13.55
C ARG A 218 -11.21 12.49 12.80
N ASP A 219 -10.22 13.00 13.53
CA ASP A 219 -9.04 13.59 12.93
C ASP A 219 -8.10 12.52 12.39
N ILE A 220 -7.61 12.73 11.18
CA ILE A 220 -6.59 11.93 10.52
C ILE A 220 -5.41 12.80 10.09
N ARG A 221 -4.20 12.30 10.22
CA ARG A 221 -3.00 13.01 9.78
C ARG A 221 -2.45 12.39 8.50
N ILE A 222 -2.11 13.26 7.55
CA ILE A 222 -1.41 12.87 6.32
C ILE A 222 0.09 13.14 6.49
N ARG A 223 0.91 12.15 6.18
CA ARG A 223 2.38 12.25 6.20
C ARG A 223 2.94 11.78 4.87
N MET A 224 3.93 12.52 4.36
CA MET A 224 4.78 12.01 3.28
C MET A 224 5.75 10.97 3.85
N LEU A 225 6.03 9.92 3.07
CA LEU A 225 6.96 8.85 3.44
C LEU A 225 8.19 8.90 2.54
N GLU A 226 9.35 8.54 3.11
CA GLU A 226 10.61 8.43 2.37
C GLU A 226 10.62 7.19 1.46
N ALA A 227 10.03 7.33 0.27
CA ALA A 227 9.85 6.24 -0.70
C ALA A 227 11.02 6.07 -1.68
N GLY A 228 12.17 6.69 -1.40
CA GLY A 228 13.36 6.64 -2.24
C GLY A 228 13.27 7.49 -3.53
N PRO A 229 14.26 7.38 -4.42
CA PRO A 229 14.35 8.28 -5.58
C PRO A 229 13.34 7.96 -6.69
N ALA A 230 12.82 6.74 -6.76
CA ALA A 230 11.93 6.31 -7.85
C ALA A 230 10.44 6.54 -7.56
N HIS A 231 10.06 6.69 -6.28
CA HIS A 231 8.67 6.73 -5.86
C HIS A 231 8.34 7.93 -4.99
N VAL A 232 7.05 8.20 -4.85
CA VAL A 232 6.47 9.14 -3.89
C VAL A 232 5.38 8.38 -3.15
N ALA A 233 5.31 8.54 -1.82
CA ALA A 233 4.30 7.88 -1.01
C ALA A 233 3.75 8.78 0.08
N ALA A 234 2.49 8.56 0.44
CA ALA A 234 1.84 9.21 1.57
C ALA A 234 1.05 8.20 2.40
N LEU A 235 0.99 8.47 3.69
CA LEU A 235 0.21 7.73 4.67
C LEU A 235 -0.79 8.67 5.34
N ALA A 236 -2.05 8.28 5.38
CA ALA A 236 -3.09 8.87 6.20
C ALA A 236 -3.41 7.93 7.37
N SER A 237 -3.26 8.39 8.62
CA SER A 237 -3.47 7.57 9.82
C SER A 237 -3.97 8.37 10.99
N MET A 238 -4.72 7.73 11.87
CA MET A 238 -5.28 8.33 13.09
C MET A 238 -4.37 8.26 14.31
N ALA A 239 -3.15 7.69 14.19
CA ALA A 239 -2.24 7.49 15.33
C ALA A 239 -1.91 8.82 16.04
N PRO A 240 -2.56 9.18 17.17
CA PRO A 240 -2.24 10.38 17.91
C PRO A 240 -1.00 10.12 18.76
N GLY A 241 0.07 10.83 18.49
CA GLY A 241 1.23 10.89 19.38
C GLY A 241 2.26 9.76 19.27
N ALA A 242 1.97 8.64 18.64
CA ALA A 242 2.97 7.60 18.38
C ALA A 242 3.64 7.85 17.02
N PRO A 243 4.97 7.72 16.92
CA PRO A 243 5.62 7.73 15.61
C PRO A 243 5.10 6.52 14.82
N VAL A 244 4.57 6.77 13.63
CA VAL A 244 4.28 5.67 12.70
C VAL A 244 5.63 5.06 12.30
N THR A 245 5.82 3.80 12.58
CA THR A 245 7.01 3.08 12.15
C THR A 245 6.89 2.83 10.65
N PHE A 246 7.91 3.24 9.91
CA PHE A 246 7.98 3.10 8.46
C PHE A 246 9.31 2.47 8.06
N ALA A 247 9.28 1.49 7.16
CA ALA A 247 10.49 0.83 6.69
C ALA A 247 10.36 0.26 5.28
N TRP A 248 11.52 0.13 4.59
CA TRP A 248 11.67 -0.67 3.40
C TRP A 248 12.01 -2.12 3.76
N LEU A 249 11.30 -3.07 3.12
CA LEU A 249 11.60 -4.49 3.23
C LEU A 249 12.42 -4.96 2.02
N ALA A 250 13.54 -5.59 2.31
CA ALA A 250 14.32 -6.34 1.33
C ALA A 250 14.56 -7.75 1.89
N PRO A 251 14.54 -8.80 1.05
CA PRO A 251 14.92 -10.13 1.51
C PRO A 251 16.35 -10.09 2.03
N ALA A 252 16.64 -10.90 3.04
CA ALA A 252 18.01 -11.10 3.48
C ALA A 252 18.83 -11.54 2.27
N ALA A 253 20.00 -10.91 2.05
CA ALA A 253 20.87 -11.30 0.98
C ALA A 253 21.18 -12.80 1.11
N THR A 254 20.74 -13.60 0.13
CA THR A 254 21.12 -15.02 0.09
C THR A 254 22.65 -15.06 0.00
N PRO A 255 23.34 -15.74 0.91
CA PRO A 255 24.79 -15.92 0.77
C PRO A 255 25.04 -16.52 -0.61
N ARG A 256 25.81 -15.83 -1.44
CA ARG A 256 26.26 -16.42 -2.71
C ARG A 256 27.15 -17.62 -2.35
N ALA A 257 26.69 -18.80 -2.73
CA ALA A 257 27.47 -20.03 -2.64
C ALA A 257 28.71 -19.97 -3.52
#